data_7ef60b000bd2a85288ef0645c2416d7d
#
_entry.id   7ef60b000bd2a85288ef0645c2416d7d
#
_cell.length_a   1.000
_cell.length_b   1.000
_cell.length_c   1.000
_cell.angle_alpha   90.00
_cell.angle_beta   90.00
_cell.angle_gamma   90.00
#
_symmetry.space_group_name_H-M   'P 1'
#
loop_
_entity.id
_entity.type
_entity.pdbx_description
1 polymer ?
#
loop_
_entity_poly.entity_id
_entity_poly.type
_entity_poly.pdbx_seq_one_letter_code
_entity_poly.pdbx_strand_id
1 'polypeptide(L)'
;MKHLKIAVSVFLLIQMATLHAQSHQTALEYLNFVSDNQLKITKSMWSYTKAMAHSKSDRTIDRRRTALIKTIDKAILKISKAKGFGGNAFKTKVLDHLKLNRSLLKNEYAKIIDMKAVSEQSYDYMEAYFLAQELADKKMEESQMEYEIDYYAFAAKNNIKIIESESDLSKKMKISNEVFKHYKKMYLIFFKVNINEIHLMDAIQTNDVNAIQQNSNALNQLAKEGLEILKSVELYKNDDSLIKITQKLFEFYSEETENEITEITDFIILNEDFESIKTTFDKTPQRKRTKKQVDAFNSKVKEVNKGVKNYNSINNKLNSKRSKLITGLNDANSRFLAKHIPKE
;
A
#
# COMPACT_ATOMS: atom_id res chain seq x y z
N MET A 1 -32.41 9.99 82.34
CA MET A 1 -31.25 10.29 81.49
C MET A 1 -31.76 10.44 80.09
N LYS A 2 -31.69 11.66 79.55
CA LYS A 2 -32.34 12.07 78.31
C LYS A 2 -31.41 11.80 77.16
N HIS A 3 -31.85 11.01 76.17
CA HIS A 3 -31.13 10.79 74.91
C HIS A 3 -31.37 11.98 74.00
N LEU A 4 -30.31 12.74 73.69
CA LEU A 4 -30.28 13.83 72.70
C LEU A 4 -30.07 13.21 71.36
N LYS A 5 -31.06 13.20 70.48
CA LYS A 5 -30.90 12.83 69.05
C LYS A 5 -30.42 14.02 68.32
N ILE A 6 -29.17 13.98 67.85
CA ILE A 6 -28.61 14.94 66.92
C ILE A 6 -29.00 14.47 65.49
N ALA A 7 -29.88 15.24 64.84
CA ALA A 7 -30.21 15.08 63.46
C ALA A 7 -29.15 15.80 62.65
N VAL A 8 -28.27 15.03 62.00
CA VAL A 8 -27.30 15.57 61.00
C VAL A 8 -28.06 15.70 59.68
N SER A 9 -28.44 16.92 59.33
CA SER A 9 -28.96 17.26 58.01
C SER A 9 -27.78 17.30 57.01
N VAL A 10 -27.61 16.27 56.22
CA VAL A 10 -26.69 16.26 55.09
C VAL A 10 -27.30 17.12 54.00
N PHE A 11 -26.79 18.34 53.84
CA PHE A 11 -27.08 19.21 52.71
C PHE A 11 -26.30 18.70 51.51
N LEU A 12 -26.95 17.87 50.68
CA LEU A 12 -26.42 17.46 49.38
C LEU A 12 -26.47 18.67 48.43
N LEU A 13 -25.38 19.41 48.35
CA LEU A 13 -25.14 20.38 47.29
C LEU A 13 -24.96 19.60 45.96
N ILE A 14 -26.06 19.37 45.25
CA ILE A 14 -26.05 18.98 43.86
C ILE A 14 -25.51 20.21 43.11
N GLN A 15 -24.20 20.25 42.89
CA GLN A 15 -23.63 21.10 41.86
C GLN A 15 -24.14 20.53 40.53
N MET A 16 -25.25 21.09 40.05
CA MET A 16 -25.58 21.01 38.63
C MET A 16 -24.42 21.67 37.90
N ALA A 17 -23.47 20.88 37.43
CA ALA A 17 -22.56 21.28 36.39
C ALA A 17 -23.44 21.61 35.19
N THR A 18 -23.86 22.84 35.07
CA THR A 18 -24.45 23.37 33.87
C THR A 18 -23.40 23.21 32.79
N LEU A 19 -23.55 22.15 32.01
CA LEU A 19 -22.82 22.01 30.72
C LEU A 19 -23.22 23.22 29.91
N HIS A 20 -22.47 24.32 30.05
CA HIS A 20 -22.61 25.48 29.20
C HIS A 20 -22.27 25.01 27.79
N ALA A 21 -23.28 24.74 26.95
CA ALA A 21 -23.08 24.59 25.53
C ALA A 21 -22.37 25.86 25.09
N GLN A 22 -21.18 25.73 24.51
CA GLN A 22 -20.39 26.84 24.04
C GLN A 22 -21.26 27.63 23.04
N SER A 23 -21.75 28.83 23.44
CA SER A 23 -22.51 29.69 22.58
C SER A 23 -21.57 30.73 21.97
N HIS A 24 -21.57 30.82 20.65
CA HIS A 24 -20.80 31.84 19.93
C HIS A 24 -21.72 33.06 19.76
N GLN A 25 -21.21 34.24 20.09
CA GLN A 25 -21.99 35.48 20.03
C GLN A 25 -22.21 35.97 18.59
N THR A 26 -21.27 35.69 17.72
CA THR A 26 -21.32 36.08 16.30
C THR A 26 -21.17 34.88 15.36
N ALA A 27 -21.68 35.04 14.13
CA ALA A 27 -21.48 34.06 13.07
C ALA A 27 -20.00 33.83 12.75
N LEU A 28 -19.20 34.88 12.81
CA LEU A 28 -17.74 34.81 12.59
C LEU A 28 -17.03 33.97 13.66
N GLU A 29 -17.39 34.17 14.94
CA GLU A 29 -16.83 33.34 16.02
C GLU A 29 -17.19 31.86 15.83
N TYR A 30 -18.42 31.57 15.41
CA TYR A 30 -18.85 30.19 15.15
C TYR A 30 -18.10 29.60 13.95
N LEU A 31 -17.96 30.35 12.87
CA LEU A 31 -17.23 29.92 11.67
C LEU A 31 -15.75 29.64 12.02
N ASN A 32 -15.10 30.53 12.76
CA ASN A 32 -13.73 30.35 13.26
C ASN A 32 -13.60 29.10 14.14
N PHE A 33 -14.55 28.86 15.04
CA PHE A 33 -14.56 27.66 15.87
C PHE A 33 -14.62 26.38 15.01
N VAL A 34 -15.44 26.33 13.95
CA VAL A 34 -15.49 25.21 13.01
C VAL A 34 -14.16 25.09 12.25
N SER A 35 -13.65 26.19 11.73
CA SER A 35 -12.38 26.26 10.97
C SER A 35 -11.17 25.78 11.79
N ASP A 36 -11.10 26.16 13.06
CA ASP A 36 -10.02 25.76 13.97
C ASP A 36 -10.02 24.23 14.24
N ASN A 37 -11.21 23.63 14.29
CA ASN A 37 -11.31 22.18 14.41
C ASN A 37 -10.92 21.50 13.10
N GLN A 38 -11.33 22.03 11.94
CA GLN A 38 -10.94 21.52 10.63
C GLN A 38 -9.42 21.64 10.41
N LEU A 39 -8.80 22.76 10.77
CA LEU A 39 -7.35 22.95 10.69
C LEU A 39 -6.57 21.89 11.49
N LYS A 40 -7.06 21.52 12.68
CA LYS A 40 -6.44 20.45 13.49
C LYS A 40 -6.53 19.10 12.80
N ILE A 41 -7.65 18.81 12.14
CA ILE A 41 -7.85 17.59 11.35
C ILE A 41 -6.88 17.59 10.17
N THR A 42 -6.80 18.69 9.40
CA THR A 42 -5.89 18.81 8.25
C THR A 42 -4.41 18.65 8.64
N LYS A 43 -3.98 19.23 9.77
CA LYS A 43 -2.63 19.01 10.33
C LYS A 43 -2.38 17.55 10.69
N SER A 44 -3.39 16.87 11.26
CA SER A 44 -3.29 15.44 11.60
C SER A 44 -3.29 14.56 10.35
N MET A 45 -4.07 14.91 9.32
CA MET A 45 -4.06 14.27 8.02
C MET A 45 -2.68 14.39 7.37
N TRP A 46 -2.10 15.58 7.36
CA TRP A 46 -0.74 15.81 6.88
C TRP A 46 0.30 14.93 7.60
N SER A 47 0.16 14.79 8.93
CA SER A 47 1.04 13.92 9.72
C SER A 47 0.91 12.43 9.30
N TYR A 48 -0.29 11.98 8.94
CA TYR A 48 -0.55 10.65 8.41
C TYR A 48 0.02 10.49 6.99
N THR A 49 -0.22 11.44 6.09
CA THR A 49 0.32 11.47 4.72
C THR A 49 1.86 11.41 4.71
N LYS A 50 2.49 12.21 5.57
CA LYS A 50 3.96 12.15 5.75
C LYS A 50 4.44 10.78 6.21
N ALA A 51 3.72 10.14 7.12
CA ALA A 51 4.10 8.81 7.58
C ALA A 51 3.99 7.78 6.47
N MET A 52 2.97 7.82 5.62
CA MET A 52 2.85 6.95 4.44
C MET A 52 4.01 7.15 3.46
N ALA A 53 4.48 8.38 3.27
CA ALA A 53 5.54 8.69 2.32
C ALA A 53 6.96 8.38 2.82
N HIS A 54 7.21 8.56 4.12
CA HIS A 54 8.57 8.60 4.67
C HIS A 54 8.85 7.54 5.73
N SER A 55 7.84 6.83 6.24
CA SER A 55 8.04 5.79 7.26
C SER A 55 8.20 4.41 6.63
N LYS A 56 9.22 3.68 7.08
CA LYS A 56 9.39 2.25 6.76
C LYS A 56 8.62 1.33 7.72
N SER A 57 7.86 1.91 8.68
CA SER A 57 7.17 1.16 9.74
C SER A 57 5.66 1.27 9.61
N ASP A 58 4.99 0.17 9.29
CA ASP A 58 3.52 0.07 9.25
C ASP A 58 2.90 0.45 10.60
N ARG A 59 3.53 0.10 11.72
CA ARG A 59 3.11 0.52 13.06
C ARG A 59 3.09 2.04 13.21
N THR A 60 4.05 2.75 12.62
CA THR A 60 4.08 4.22 12.66
C THR A 60 2.95 4.80 11.82
N ILE A 61 2.70 4.26 10.64
CA ILE A 61 1.62 4.67 9.73
C ILE A 61 0.27 4.47 10.44
N ASP A 62 0.01 3.30 11.01
CA ASP A 62 -1.24 2.99 11.71
C ASP A 62 -1.44 3.88 12.95
N ARG A 63 -0.39 4.15 13.72
CA ARG A 63 -0.46 5.09 14.85
C ARG A 63 -0.87 6.50 14.41
N ARG A 64 -0.40 6.98 13.25
CA ARG A 64 -0.78 8.29 12.71
C ARG A 64 -2.24 8.29 12.21
N ARG A 65 -2.68 7.22 11.56
CA ARG A 65 -4.08 7.03 11.18
C ARG A 65 -5.00 7.05 12.42
N THR A 66 -4.65 6.30 13.44
CA THR A 66 -5.41 6.26 14.71
C THR A 66 -5.45 7.64 15.39
N ALA A 67 -4.35 8.40 15.37
CA ALA A 67 -4.31 9.76 15.91
C ALA A 67 -5.22 10.73 15.13
N LEU A 68 -5.27 10.58 13.80
CA LEU A 68 -6.19 11.34 12.94
C LEU A 68 -7.66 11.04 13.30
N ILE A 69 -8.05 9.77 13.41
CA ILE A 69 -9.39 9.36 13.80
C ILE A 69 -9.76 9.98 15.17
N LYS A 70 -8.87 9.93 16.16
CA LYS A 70 -9.08 10.54 17.48
C LYS A 70 -9.23 12.07 17.38
N THR A 71 -8.53 12.72 16.44
CA THR A 71 -8.67 14.18 16.23
C THR A 71 -10.05 14.52 15.67
N ILE A 72 -10.54 13.71 14.72
CA ILE A 72 -11.90 13.85 14.17
C ILE A 72 -12.95 13.59 15.24
N ASP A 73 -12.80 12.54 16.06
CA ASP A 73 -13.72 12.24 17.18
C ASP A 73 -13.84 13.41 18.16
N LYS A 74 -12.70 14.05 18.49
CA LYS A 74 -12.68 15.24 19.34
C LYS A 74 -13.40 16.44 18.70
N ALA A 75 -13.23 16.63 17.39
CA ALA A 75 -13.93 17.67 16.64
C ALA A 75 -15.45 17.43 16.62
N ILE A 76 -15.87 16.21 16.30
CA ILE A 76 -17.28 15.80 16.33
C ILE A 76 -17.88 16.08 17.72
N LEU A 77 -17.21 15.65 18.78
CA LEU A 77 -17.69 15.87 20.16
C LEU A 77 -17.82 17.37 20.51
N LYS A 78 -16.84 18.21 20.14
CA LYS A 78 -16.88 19.65 20.41
C LYS A 78 -17.99 20.33 19.62
N ILE A 79 -18.10 20.06 18.33
CA ILE A 79 -19.10 20.69 17.46
C ILE A 79 -20.50 20.20 17.82
N SER A 80 -20.69 18.92 18.18
CA SER A 80 -21.99 18.40 18.60
C SER A 80 -22.52 19.08 19.87
N LYS A 81 -21.63 19.39 20.84
CA LYS A 81 -21.97 20.08 22.10
C LYS A 81 -22.20 21.58 21.92
N ALA A 82 -21.59 22.21 20.92
CA ALA A 82 -21.76 23.63 20.66
C ALA A 82 -23.18 23.91 20.15
N LYS A 83 -23.74 25.08 20.54
CA LYS A 83 -25.00 25.57 19.96
C LYS A 83 -24.72 26.05 18.51
N GLY A 84 -25.57 25.63 17.56
CA GLY A 84 -25.47 26.13 16.20
C GLY A 84 -25.82 27.62 16.12
N PHE A 85 -25.13 28.39 15.28
CA PHE A 85 -25.45 29.78 15.02
C PHE A 85 -26.51 29.90 13.93
N GLY A 86 -27.58 30.66 14.17
CA GLY A 86 -28.68 30.80 13.24
C GLY A 86 -29.47 29.50 12.97
N GLY A 87 -29.42 28.56 13.94
CA GLY A 87 -30.00 27.20 13.81
C GLY A 87 -28.96 26.11 13.65
N ASN A 88 -29.40 24.89 13.37
CA ASN A 88 -28.51 23.73 13.30
C ASN A 88 -28.13 23.29 11.87
N ALA A 89 -28.62 23.95 10.83
CA ALA A 89 -28.41 23.51 9.44
C ALA A 89 -26.92 23.35 9.09
N PHE A 90 -26.13 24.40 9.25
CA PHE A 90 -24.67 24.35 8.98
C PHE A 90 -23.95 23.39 9.93
N LYS A 91 -24.31 23.39 11.23
CA LYS A 91 -23.77 22.43 12.21
C LYS A 91 -23.96 20.97 11.75
N THR A 92 -25.17 20.62 11.28
CA THR A 92 -25.49 19.28 10.80
C THR A 92 -24.59 18.90 9.62
N LYS A 93 -24.45 19.79 8.62
CA LYS A 93 -23.58 19.58 7.46
C LYS A 93 -22.12 19.33 7.85
N VAL A 94 -21.58 20.16 8.75
CA VAL A 94 -20.23 19.97 9.30
C VAL A 94 -20.08 18.62 9.99
N LEU A 95 -21.04 18.22 10.83
CA LEU A 95 -21.02 16.94 11.50
C LEU A 95 -21.11 15.75 10.56
N ASP A 96 -21.90 15.86 9.50
CA ASP A 96 -22.06 14.80 8.50
C ASP A 96 -20.77 14.61 7.71
N HIS A 97 -20.12 15.71 7.27
CA HIS A 97 -18.77 15.67 6.69
C HIS A 97 -17.74 14.97 7.61
N LEU A 98 -17.68 15.36 8.87
CA LEU A 98 -16.74 14.78 9.83
C LEU A 98 -17.02 13.29 10.10
N LYS A 99 -18.29 12.91 10.23
CA LYS A 99 -18.70 11.51 10.46
C LYS A 99 -18.40 10.64 9.25
N LEU A 100 -18.61 11.15 8.01
CA LEU A 100 -18.27 10.43 6.79
C LEU A 100 -16.76 10.19 6.72
N ASN A 101 -15.95 11.23 6.88
CA ASN A 101 -14.48 11.11 6.85
C ASN A 101 -13.96 10.16 7.94
N ARG A 102 -14.54 10.23 9.15
CA ARG A 102 -14.25 9.28 10.22
C ARG A 102 -14.57 7.83 9.83
N SER A 103 -15.75 7.61 9.22
CA SER A 103 -16.17 6.29 8.76
C SER A 103 -15.26 5.72 7.70
N LEU A 104 -14.88 6.53 6.70
CA LEU A 104 -13.93 6.14 5.67
C LEU A 104 -12.60 5.71 6.29
N LEU A 105 -11.99 6.54 7.13
CA LEU A 105 -10.71 6.25 7.78
C LEU A 105 -10.76 5.05 8.73
N LYS A 106 -11.88 4.82 9.40
CA LYS A 106 -12.01 3.73 10.38
C LYS A 106 -12.39 2.39 9.73
N ASN A 107 -13.30 2.42 8.76
CA ASN A 107 -13.93 1.23 8.21
C ASN A 107 -13.38 0.86 6.83
N GLU A 108 -13.40 1.79 5.86
CA GLU A 108 -12.94 1.49 4.50
C GLU A 108 -11.43 1.30 4.45
N TYR A 109 -10.66 2.19 5.08
CA TYR A 109 -9.20 2.03 5.15
C TYR A 109 -8.77 0.82 6.01
N ALA A 110 -9.58 0.37 6.99
CA ALA A 110 -9.29 -0.90 7.69
C ALA A 110 -9.44 -2.09 6.75
N LYS A 111 -10.52 -2.16 5.96
CA LYS A 111 -10.71 -3.19 4.93
C LYS A 111 -9.59 -3.16 3.88
N ILE A 112 -9.17 -1.96 3.46
CA ILE A 112 -8.06 -1.78 2.52
C ILE A 112 -6.75 -2.34 3.12
N ILE A 113 -6.50 -2.16 4.42
CA ILE A 113 -5.34 -2.75 5.10
C ILE A 113 -5.43 -4.29 5.09
N ASP A 114 -6.61 -4.85 5.32
CA ASP A 114 -6.81 -6.30 5.25
C ASP A 114 -6.61 -6.82 3.81
N MET A 115 -7.04 -6.07 2.79
CA MET A 115 -6.79 -6.39 1.38
C MET A 115 -5.29 -6.39 1.03
N LYS A 116 -4.46 -5.59 1.70
CA LYS A 116 -3.01 -5.56 1.48
C LYS A 116 -2.37 -6.93 1.68
N ALA A 117 -2.84 -7.71 2.65
CA ALA A 117 -2.29 -9.04 2.94
C ALA A 117 -2.49 -10.05 1.80
N VAL A 118 -3.53 -9.87 0.97
CA VAL A 118 -3.84 -10.74 -0.17
C VAL A 118 -3.51 -10.09 -1.52
N SER A 119 -3.26 -8.79 -1.55
CA SER A 119 -3.00 -8.05 -2.80
C SER A 119 -1.76 -8.55 -3.54
N GLU A 120 -0.78 -9.06 -2.80
CA GLU A 120 0.48 -9.57 -3.37
C GLU A 120 0.33 -10.97 -4.00
N GLN A 121 -0.86 -11.60 -3.92
CA GLN A 121 -1.11 -12.94 -4.47
C GLN A 121 -1.46 -12.94 -5.96
N SER A 122 -2.02 -11.84 -6.49
CA SER A 122 -2.32 -11.70 -7.91
C SER A 122 -2.39 -10.25 -8.36
N TYR A 123 -2.26 -10.02 -9.69
CA TYR A 123 -2.43 -8.70 -10.27
C TYR A 123 -3.84 -8.12 -10.01
N ASP A 124 -4.88 -8.92 -10.17
CA ASP A 124 -6.27 -8.49 -9.96
C ASP A 124 -6.53 -8.06 -8.51
N TYR A 125 -5.95 -8.76 -7.54
CA TYR A 125 -6.03 -8.34 -6.13
C TYR A 125 -5.27 -7.05 -5.85
N MET A 126 -4.11 -6.85 -6.47
CA MET A 126 -3.35 -5.60 -6.34
C MET A 126 -4.09 -4.42 -6.98
N GLU A 127 -4.66 -4.62 -8.17
CA GLU A 127 -5.49 -3.62 -8.84
C GLU A 127 -6.73 -3.28 -8.01
N ALA A 128 -7.44 -4.28 -7.49
CA ALA A 128 -8.60 -4.09 -6.61
C ALA A 128 -8.23 -3.34 -5.32
N TYR A 129 -7.07 -3.64 -4.74
CA TYR A 129 -6.55 -2.92 -3.57
C TYR A 129 -6.32 -1.43 -3.86
N PHE A 130 -5.69 -1.07 -4.98
CA PHE A 130 -5.49 0.32 -5.35
C PHE A 130 -6.78 1.03 -5.76
N LEU A 131 -7.68 0.32 -6.44
CA LEU A 131 -9.01 0.86 -6.78
C LEU A 131 -9.82 1.17 -5.51
N ALA A 132 -9.79 0.29 -4.50
CA ALA A 132 -10.45 0.54 -3.23
C ALA A 132 -9.91 1.80 -2.53
N GLN A 133 -8.58 2.01 -2.57
CA GLN A 133 -7.96 3.23 -2.07
C GLN A 133 -8.44 4.47 -2.84
N GLU A 134 -8.42 4.41 -4.17
CA GLU A 134 -8.84 5.53 -5.02
C GLU A 134 -10.31 5.91 -4.77
N LEU A 135 -11.19 4.93 -4.64
CA LEU A 135 -12.60 5.17 -4.32
C LEU A 135 -12.80 5.79 -2.92
N ALA A 136 -12.00 5.38 -1.94
CA ALA A 136 -12.06 5.98 -0.60
C ALA A 136 -11.53 7.42 -0.61
N ASP A 137 -10.41 7.68 -1.31
CA ASP A 137 -9.84 9.00 -1.49
C ASP A 137 -10.83 9.93 -2.22
N LYS A 138 -11.47 9.45 -3.28
CA LYS A 138 -12.48 10.20 -4.03
C LYS A 138 -13.70 10.60 -3.18
N LYS A 139 -14.20 9.67 -2.35
CA LYS A 139 -15.30 9.99 -1.41
C LYS A 139 -14.91 11.05 -0.38
N MET A 140 -13.65 11.04 0.07
CA MET A 140 -13.16 12.09 0.97
C MET A 140 -13.07 13.44 0.28
N GLU A 141 -12.63 13.48 -0.98
CA GLU A 141 -12.55 14.69 -1.79
C GLU A 141 -13.95 15.26 -2.09
N GLU A 142 -14.90 14.41 -2.49
CA GLU A 142 -16.30 14.81 -2.70
C GLU A 142 -16.91 15.40 -1.43
N SER A 143 -16.71 14.76 -0.28
CA SER A 143 -17.15 15.26 1.01
C SER A 143 -16.51 16.59 1.40
N GLN A 144 -15.25 16.81 1.03
CA GLN A 144 -14.55 18.08 1.26
C GLN A 144 -15.14 19.20 0.39
N MET A 145 -15.44 18.93 -0.88
CA MET A 145 -16.09 19.88 -1.77
C MET A 145 -17.48 20.29 -1.26
N GLU A 146 -18.30 19.33 -0.82
CA GLU A 146 -19.62 19.61 -0.22
C GLU A 146 -19.48 20.48 1.04
N TYR A 147 -18.51 20.17 1.92
CA TYR A 147 -18.23 20.98 3.10
C TYR A 147 -17.84 22.41 2.74
N GLU A 148 -17.03 22.62 1.72
CA GLU A 148 -16.63 23.96 1.26
C GLU A 148 -17.82 24.75 0.72
N ILE A 149 -18.71 24.13 -0.05
CA ILE A 149 -19.96 24.77 -0.52
C ILE A 149 -20.79 25.23 0.68
N ASP A 150 -21.02 24.38 1.67
CA ASP A 150 -21.81 24.71 2.86
C ASP A 150 -21.12 25.79 3.72
N TYR A 151 -19.78 25.77 3.79
CA TYR A 151 -18.97 26.78 4.48
C TYR A 151 -19.12 28.18 3.86
N TYR A 152 -18.99 28.28 2.54
CA TYR A 152 -19.17 29.54 1.80
C TYR A 152 -20.65 30.02 1.84
N ALA A 153 -21.59 29.11 1.76
CA ALA A 153 -23.03 29.46 1.88
C ALA A 153 -23.33 30.04 3.28
N PHE A 154 -22.78 29.47 4.36
CA PHE A 154 -22.92 30.00 5.70
C PHE A 154 -22.28 31.39 5.84
N ALA A 155 -21.07 31.58 5.30
CA ALA A 155 -20.37 32.85 5.32
C ALA A 155 -21.16 33.94 4.57
N ALA A 156 -21.64 33.66 3.36
CA ALA A 156 -22.41 34.58 2.55
C ALA A 156 -23.72 34.98 3.25
N LYS A 157 -24.45 34.01 3.82
CA LYS A 157 -25.70 34.25 4.56
C LYS A 157 -25.51 35.20 5.75
N ASN A 158 -24.34 35.22 6.34
CA ASN A 158 -24.03 36.02 7.51
C ASN A 158 -23.13 37.22 7.21
N ASN A 159 -23.02 37.63 5.93
CA ASN A 159 -22.17 38.75 5.47
C ASN A 159 -20.71 38.67 5.89
N ILE A 160 -20.15 37.43 6.00
CA ILE A 160 -18.76 37.20 6.30
C ILE A 160 -17.98 37.15 4.98
N LYS A 161 -16.99 38.02 4.82
CA LYS A 161 -16.11 38.00 3.66
C LYS A 161 -14.98 36.98 3.92
N ILE A 162 -14.94 35.95 3.11
CA ILE A 162 -13.84 34.99 3.12
C ILE A 162 -12.71 35.54 2.24
N ILE A 163 -11.51 35.56 2.80
CA ILE A 163 -10.30 35.88 2.05
C ILE A 163 -9.67 34.54 1.67
N GLU A 164 -9.75 34.21 0.39
CA GLU A 164 -9.15 32.99 -0.13
C GLU A 164 -7.63 33.15 -0.16
N SER A 165 -6.95 32.27 0.54
CA SER A 165 -5.51 32.06 0.41
C SER A 165 -5.24 30.55 0.42
N GLU A 166 -4.58 30.07 -0.63
CA GLU A 166 -4.17 28.70 -0.64
C GLU A 166 -3.12 28.47 0.45
N SER A 167 -3.48 27.72 1.50
CA SER A 167 -2.57 27.44 2.59
C SER A 167 -1.40 26.58 2.12
N ASP A 168 -0.22 26.77 2.74
CA ASP A 168 0.94 25.90 2.50
C ASP A 168 0.62 24.42 2.73
N LEU A 169 -0.24 24.12 3.70
CA LEU A 169 -0.69 22.78 4.01
C LEU A 169 -1.55 22.20 2.87
N SER A 170 -2.43 22.99 2.25
CA SER A 170 -3.25 22.59 1.11
C SER A 170 -2.37 22.25 -0.10
N LYS A 171 -1.37 23.09 -0.39
CA LYS A 171 -0.38 22.84 -1.46
C LYS A 171 0.37 21.52 -1.24
N LYS A 172 0.83 21.27 -0.01
CA LYS A 172 1.53 20.03 0.34
C LYS A 172 0.66 18.81 0.15
N MET A 173 -0.61 18.85 0.54
CA MET A 173 -1.56 17.76 0.35
C MET A 173 -1.79 17.48 -1.14
N LYS A 174 -2.00 18.52 -1.95
CA LYS A 174 -2.17 18.39 -3.40
C LYS A 174 -0.96 17.75 -4.07
N ILE A 175 0.25 18.25 -3.76
CA ILE A 175 1.51 17.65 -4.27
C ILE A 175 1.59 16.17 -3.89
N SER A 176 1.27 15.83 -2.63
CA SER A 176 1.33 14.44 -2.17
C SER A 176 0.37 13.53 -2.92
N ASN A 177 -0.85 13.99 -3.20
CA ASN A 177 -1.84 13.22 -3.98
C ASN A 177 -1.34 12.94 -5.40
N GLU A 178 -0.77 13.95 -6.07
CA GLU A 178 -0.17 13.78 -7.41
C GLU A 178 0.99 12.78 -7.41
N VAL A 179 1.88 12.88 -6.41
CA VAL A 179 3.01 11.96 -6.26
C VAL A 179 2.55 10.54 -6.02
N PHE A 180 1.58 10.31 -5.12
CA PHE A 180 1.04 8.99 -4.86
C PHE A 180 0.32 8.40 -6.08
N LYS A 181 -0.41 9.21 -6.84
CA LYS A 181 -1.07 8.77 -8.08
C LYS A 181 -0.04 8.26 -9.09
N HIS A 182 1.04 9.01 -9.32
CA HIS A 182 2.12 8.60 -10.20
C HIS A 182 2.82 7.33 -9.70
N TYR A 183 3.15 7.28 -8.41
CA TYR A 183 3.76 6.10 -7.77
C TYR A 183 2.90 4.85 -7.92
N LYS A 184 1.59 4.92 -7.63
CA LYS A 184 0.66 3.78 -7.77
C LYS A 184 0.61 3.27 -9.22
N LYS A 185 0.58 4.18 -10.21
CA LYS A 185 0.62 3.82 -11.63
C LYS A 185 1.88 3.04 -11.97
N MET A 186 3.05 3.53 -11.55
CA MET A 186 4.33 2.84 -11.76
C MET A 186 4.39 1.49 -11.07
N TYR A 187 3.87 1.41 -9.84
CA TYR A 187 3.84 0.16 -9.08
C TYR A 187 2.97 -0.91 -9.74
N LEU A 188 1.80 -0.56 -10.30
CA LEU A 188 0.95 -1.50 -11.02
C LEU A 188 1.61 -2.03 -12.30
N ILE A 189 2.30 -1.18 -13.05
CA ILE A 189 3.07 -1.60 -14.23
C ILE A 189 4.14 -2.63 -13.83
N PHE A 190 4.90 -2.33 -12.78
CA PHE A 190 5.89 -3.26 -12.23
C PHE A 190 5.24 -4.56 -11.77
N PHE A 191 4.21 -4.48 -10.94
CA PHE A 191 3.62 -5.65 -10.27
C PHE A 191 2.98 -6.63 -11.25
N LYS A 192 2.38 -6.14 -12.34
CA LYS A 192 1.80 -6.98 -13.41
C LYS A 192 2.83 -7.96 -14.00
N VAL A 193 4.06 -7.53 -14.13
CA VAL A 193 5.15 -8.37 -14.64
C VAL A 193 5.74 -9.23 -13.52
N ASN A 194 6.02 -8.62 -12.37
CA ASN A 194 6.71 -9.29 -11.27
C ASN A 194 5.94 -10.47 -10.67
N ILE A 195 4.61 -10.48 -10.69
CA ILE A 195 3.83 -11.62 -10.18
C ILE A 195 4.08 -12.90 -11.01
N ASN A 196 4.35 -12.76 -12.32
CA ASN A 196 4.67 -13.89 -13.19
C ASN A 196 6.07 -14.44 -12.92
N GLU A 197 6.99 -13.58 -12.50
CA GLU A 197 8.31 -14.01 -12.04
C GLU A 197 8.19 -14.84 -10.73
N ILE A 198 7.34 -14.44 -9.80
CA ILE A 198 7.06 -15.22 -8.59
C ILE A 198 6.51 -16.60 -8.96
N HIS A 199 5.53 -16.68 -9.86
CA HIS A 199 4.98 -17.96 -10.33
C HIS A 199 6.04 -18.83 -11.04
N LEU A 200 6.94 -18.22 -11.81
CA LEU A 200 8.06 -18.94 -12.43
C LEU A 200 9.00 -19.52 -11.38
N MET A 201 9.35 -18.76 -10.34
CA MET A 201 10.20 -19.25 -9.27
C MET A 201 9.56 -20.39 -8.49
N ASP A 202 8.27 -20.32 -8.21
CA ASP A 202 7.51 -21.39 -7.55
C ASP A 202 7.50 -22.66 -8.41
N ALA A 203 7.32 -22.55 -9.74
CA ALA A 203 7.36 -23.65 -10.66
C ALA A 203 8.76 -24.32 -10.72
N ILE A 204 9.83 -23.52 -10.69
CA ILE A 204 11.22 -24.03 -10.62
C ILE A 204 11.45 -24.76 -9.29
N GLN A 205 10.96 -24.21 -8.18
CA GLN A 205 11.12 -24.83 -6.87
C GLN A 205 10.41 -26.18 -6.76
N THR A 206 9.29 -26.33 -7.44
CA THR A 206 8.49 -27.59 -7.48
C THR A 206 8.92 -28.54 -8.60
N ASN A 207 9.90 -28.16 -9.43
CA ASN A 207 10.35 -28.88 -10.64
C ASN A 207 9.20 -29.17 -11.64
N ASP A 208 8.18 -28.31 -11.71
CA ASP A 208 7.08 -28.46 -12.65
C ASP A 208 7.48 -27.88 -14.03
N VAL A 209 8.02 -28.73 -14.90
CA VAL A 209 8.50 -28.37 -16.23
C VAL A 209 7.42 -27.66 -17.07
N ASN A 210 6.17 -28.11 -16.99
CA ASN A 210 5.06 -27.49 -17.75
C ASN A 210 4.76 -26.08 -17.23
N ALA A 211 4.69 -25.91 -15.91
CA ALA A 211 4.48 -24.63 -15.27
C ALA A 211 5.68 -23.67 -15.52
N ILE A 212 6.92 -24.19 -15.50
CA ILE A 212 8.12 -23.40 -15.85
C ILE A 212 7.99 -22.85 -17.27
N GLN A 213 7.68 -23.69 -18.24
CA GLN A 213 7.54 -23.26 -19.64
C GLN A 213 6.43 -22.24 -19.82
N GLN A 214 5.27 -22.47 -19.21
CA GLN A 214 4.12 -21.57 -19.29
C GLN A 214 4.44 -20.20 -18.65
N ASN A 215 4.96 -20.20 -17.42
CA ASN A 215 5.25 -18.98 -16.69
C ASN A 215 6.44 -18.20 -17.29
N SER A 216 7.45 -18.91 -17.84
CA SER A 216 8.57 -18.27 -18.56
C SER A 216 8.09 -17.54 -19.80
N ASN A 217 7.22 -18.15 -20.61
CA ASN A 217 6.65 -17.51 -21.80
C ASN A 217 5.80 -16.29 -21.42
N ALA A 218 4.96 -16.42 -20.39
CA ALA A 218 4.13 -15.32 -19.89
C ALA A 218 5.00 -14.16 -19.36
N LEU A 219 6.03 -14.46 -18.58
CA LEU A 219 6.95 -13.46 -18.03
C LEU A 219 7.70 -12.70 -19.16
N ASN A 220 8.23 -13.43 -20.15
CA ASN A 220 8.92 -12.81 -21.29
C ASN A 220 8.00 -11.87 -22.07
N GLN A 221 6.79 -12.34 -22.40
CA GLN A 221 5.80 -11.51 -23.10
C GLN A 221 5.45 -10.26 -22.32
N LEU A 222 5.08 -10.41 -21.03
CA LEU A 222 4.68 -9.29 -20.19
C LEU A 222 5.84 -8.32 -19.89
N ALA A 223 7.07 -8.82 -19.80
CA ALA A 223 8.26 -7.95 -19.66
C ALA A 223 8.44 -7.07 -20.89
N LYS A 224 8.31 -7.63 -22.11
CA LYS A 224 8.38 -6.87 -23.37
C LYS A 224 7.25 -5.87 -23.51
N GLU A 225 6.01 -6.26 -23.22
CA GLU A 225 4.86 -5.35 -23.18
C GLU A 225 5.07 -4.22 -22.17
N GLY A 226 5.58 -4.56 -20.97
CA GLY A 226 5.91 -3.60 -19.93
C GLY A 226 6.96 -2.58 -20.35
N LEU A 227 7.99 -3.00 -21.09
CA LEU A 227 9.01 -2.11 -21.69
C LEU A 227 8.38 -1.11 -22.66
N GLU A 228 7.43 -1.53 -23.50
CA GLU A 228 6.71 -0.62 -24.40
C GLU A 228 5.81 0.37 -23.63
N ILE A 229 5.10 -0.10 -22.60
CA ILE A 229 4.28 0.76 -21.74
C ILE A 229 5.13 1.84 -21.09
N LEU A 230 6.32 1.49 -20.57
CA LEU A 230 7.22 2.45 -19.91
C LEU A 230 7.62 3.62 -20.79
N LYS A 231 7.70 3.44 -22.12
CA LYS A 231 8.02 4.53 -23.09
C LYS A 231 6.94 5.60 -23.15
N SER A 232 5.70 5.25 -22.82
CA SER A 232 4.55 6.17 -22.85
C SER A 232 4.21 6.79 -21.48
N VAL A 233 4.94 6.45 -20.42
CA VAL A 233 4.69 6.99 -19.08
C VAL A 233 5.24 8.40 -18.98
N GLU A 234 4.36 9.35 -18.64
CA GLU A 234 4.77 10.73 -18.37
C GLU A 234 5.66 10.81 -17.11
N LEU A 235 6.71 11.61 -17.19
CA LEU A 235 7.62 11.82 -16.08
C LEU A 235 6.99 12.76 -15.03
N TYR A 236 7.07 12.40 -13.76
CA TYR A 236 6.71 13.33 -12.71
C TYR A 236 7.87 14.30 -12.47
N LYS A 237 7.66 15.59 -12.82
CA LYS A 237 8.69 16.65 -12.67
C LYS A 237 10.06 16.26 -13.27
N ASN A 238 10.05 15.66 -14.46
CA ASN A 238 11.24 15.17 -15.15
C ASN A 238 12.06 14.11 -14.39
N ASP A 239 11.45 13.43 -13.41
CA ASP A 239 12.08 12.33 -12.66
C ASP A 239 11.80 10.98 -13.36
N ASP A 240 12.82 10.39 -13.95
CA ASP A 240 12.77 9.10 -14.66
C ASP A 240 13.26 7.92 -13.80
N SER A 241 13.54 8.16 -12.53
CA SER A 241 14.19 7.18 -11.65
C SER A 241 13.39 5.87 -11.52
N LEU A 242 12.05 5.95 -11.40
CA LEU A 242 11.18 4.79 -11.32
C LEU A 242 11.15 4.03 -12.66
N ILE A 243 11.07 4.76 -13.77
CA ILE A 243 11.06 4.16 -15.11
C ILE A 243 12.35 3.40 -15.35
N LYS A 244 13.50 4.04 -15.11
CA LYS A 244 14.82 3.44 -15.37
C LYS A 244 15.07 2.15 -14.58
N ILE A 245 14.67 2.08 -13.33
CA ILE A 245 14.86 0.87 -12.51
C ILE A 245 13.89 -0.23 -12.92
N THR A 246 12.64 0.11 -13.21
CA THR A 246 11.62 -0.84 -13.70
C THR A 246 12.02 -1.40 -15.06
N GLN A 247 12.53 -0.56 -15.97
CA GLN A 247 13.06 -0.97 -17.26
C GLN A 247 14.19 -2.01 -17.10
N LYS A 248 15.19 -1.74 -16.25
CA LYS A 248 16.29 -2.69 -15.99
C LYS A 248 15.80 -4.03 -15.45
N LEU A 249 14.73 -4.01 -14.66
CA LEU A 249 14.14 -5.22 -14.10
C LEU A 249 13.42 -6.03 -15.20
N PHE A 250 12.67 -5.36 -16.09
CA PHE A 250 11.99 -6.01 -17.19
C PHE A 250 12.97 -6.54 -18.26
N GLU A 251 14.04 -5.80 -18.55
CA GLU A 251 15.15 -6.27 -19.39
C GLU A 251 15.76 -7.55 -18.79
N PHE A 252 15.98 -7.57 -17.46
CA PHE A 252 16.49 -8.76 -16.78
C PHE A 252 15.52 -9.94 -16.89
N TYR A 253 14.21 -9.74 -16.69
CA TYR A 253 13.21 -10.81 -16.81
C TYR A 253 13.12 -11.37 -18.25
N SER A 254 13.25 -10.52 -19.26
CA SER A 254 13.31 -10.98 -20.65
C SER A 254 14.59 -11.79 -20.92
N GLU A 255 15.76 -11.29 -20.47
CA GLU A 255 17.04 -11.99 -20.65
C GLU A 255 17.05 -13.38 -20.00
N GLU A 256 16.61 -13.49 -18.72
CA GLU A 256 16.63 -14.77 -18.00
C GLU A 256 15.69 -15.81 -18.63
N THR A 257 14.52 -15.37 -19.12
CA THR A 257 13.56 -16.27 -19.78
C THR A 257 14.02 -16.74 -21.15
N GLU A 258 14.76 -15.92 -21.90
CA GLU A 258 15.28 -16.27 -23.22
C GLU A 258 16.53 -17.19 -23.16
N ASN A 259 17.29 -17.14 -22.07
CA ASN A 259 18.58 -17.80 -21.99
C ASN A 259 18.62 -18.84 -20.86
N GLU A 260 18.65 -18.39 -19.60
CA GLU A 260 19.01 -19.21 -18.47
C GLU A 260 17.90 -20.19 -18.03
N ILE A 261 16.62 -19.82 -18.20
CA ILE A 261 15.50 -20.70 -17.79
C ILE A 261 15.46 -22.00 -18.60
N THR A 262 15.85 -21.97 -19.88
CA THR A 262 15.99 -23.18 -20.72
C THR A 262 17.01 -24.14 -20.12
N GLU A 263 18.19 -23.64 -19.71
CA GLU A 263 19.24 -24.48 -19.09
C GLU A 263 18.81 -25.06 -17.75
N ILE A 264 18.04 -24.29 -16.96
CA ILE A 264 17.44 -24.76 -15.69
C ILE A 264 16.44 -25.90 -15.97
N THR A 265 15.58 -25.72 -16.97
CA THR A 265 14.56 -26.71 -17.35
C THR A 265 15.22 -27.99 -17.86
N ASP A 266 16.22 -27.89 -18.72
CA ASP A 266 16.99 -29.03 -19.24
C ASP A 266 17.64 -29.83 -18.12
N PHE A 267 18.18 -29.13 -17.10
CA PHE A 267 18.74 -29.82 -15.92
C PHE A 267 17.67 -30.53 -15.09
N ILE A 268 16.47 -29.95 -14.91
CA ILE A 268 15.37 -30.61 -14.18
C ILE A 268 14.97 -31.91 -14.90
N ILE A 269 14.79 -31.85 -16.23
CA ILE A 269 14.47 -33.03 -17.06
C ILE A 269 15.58 -34.09 -16.95
N LEU A 270 16.85 -33.65 -17.06
CA LEU A 270 18.00 -34.56 -16.92
C LEU A 270 18.02 -35.27 -15.56
N ASN A 271 17.67 -34.55 -14.50
CA ASN A 271 17.60 -35.11 -13.14
C ASN A 271 16.45 -36.11 -12.96
N GLU A 272 15.28 -35.82 -13.53
CA GLU A 272 14.13 -36.76 -13.53
C GLU A 272 14.46 -38.07 -14.28
N ASP A 273 15.05 -37.96 -15.46
CA ASP A 273 15.54 -39.10 -16.22
C ASP A 273 16.55 -39.92 -15.44
N PHE A 274 17.48 -39.26 -14.75
CA PHE A 274 18.47 -39.93 -13.92
C PHE A 274 17.84 -40.70 -12.76
N GLU A 275 16.89 -40.10 -12.03
CA GLU A 275 16.22 -40.78 -10.91
C GLU A 275 15.44 -42.01 -11.38
N SER A 276 14.86 -42.00 -12.59
CA SER A 276 14.23 -43.14 -13.22
C SER A 276 15.23 -44.27 -13.53
N ILE A 277 16.37 -43.92 -14.14
CA ILE A 277 17.46 -44.87 -14.44
C ILE A 277 18.04 -45.45 -13.15
N LYS A 278 18.30 -44.60 -12.13
CA LYS A 278 18.82 -44.99 -10.83
C LYS A 278 17.89 -45.96 -10.12
N THR A 279 16.59 -45.69 -10.11
CA THR A 279 15.56 -46.58 -9.54
C THR A 279 15.60 -47.97 -10.18
N THR A 280 15.74 -48.03 -11.49
CA THR A 280 15.82 -49.31 -12.25
C THR A 280 17.16 -50.01 -11.95
N PHE A 281 18.26 -49.27 -11.91
CA PHE A 281 19.59 -49.80 -11.63
C PHE A 281 19.68 -50.37 -10.22
N ASP A 282 19.11 -49.69 -9.22
CA ASP A 282 19.13 -50.12 -7.83
C ASP A 282 18.25 -51.35 -7.57
N LYS A 283 17.13 -51.49 -8.28
CA LYS A 283 16.29 -52.70 -8.25
C LYS A 283 16.97 -53.92 -8.90
N THR A 284 18.01 -53.72 -9.74
CA THR A 284 18.72 -54.80 -10.41
C THR A 284 19.82 -55.35 -9.49
N PRO A 285 19.80 -56.62 -9.02
CA PRO A 285 20.85 -57.19 -8.19
C PRO A 285 22.21 -57.04 -8.86
N GLN A 286 23.22 -56.72 -8.10
CA GLN A 286 24.59 -56.41 -8.60
C GLN A 286 25.14 -57.51 -9.56
N ARG A 287 24.91 -58.78 -9.23
CA ARG A 287 25.34 -59.97 -10.04
C ARG A 287 24.61 -60.07 -11.37
N LYS A 288 23.48 -59.37 -11.55
CA LYS A 288 22.67 -59.40 -12.79
C LYS A 288 22.88 -58.16 -13.65
N ARG A 289 23.63 -57.16 -13.17
CA ARG A 289 23.97 -55.92 -13.90
C ARG A 289 24.93 -56.23 -15.04
N THR A 290 24.55 -55.89 -16.25
CA THR A 290 25.43 -55.98 -17.41
C THR A 290 26.47 -54.83 -17.40
N LYS A 291 27.64 -55.03 -18.03
CA LYS A 291 28.64 -53.99 -18.22
C LYS A 291 28.01 -52.72 -18.89
N LYS A 292 27.18 -52.94 -19.92
CA LYS A 292 26.49 -51.84 -20.63
C LYS A 292 25.59 -51.01 -19.67
N GLN A 293 24.88 -51.66 -18.74
CA GLN A 293 24.04 -50.96 -17.75
C GLN A 293 24.92 -50.16 -16.77
N VAL A 294 26.03 -50.70 -16.30
CA VAL A 294 26.97 -50.00 -15.41
C VAL A 294 27.61 -48.80 -16.10
N ASP A 295 28.06 -48.99 -17.35
CA ASP A 295 28.70 -47.90 -18.11
C ASP A 295 27.72 -46.77 -18.41
N ALA A 296 26.46 -47.10 -18.79
CA ALA A 296 25.39 -46.13 -19.02
C ALA A 296 25.06 -45.34 -17.73
N PHE A 297 24.89 -46.05 -16.60
CA PHE A 297 24.63 -45.42 -15.32
C PHE A 297 25.78 -44.47 -14.93
N ASN A 298 27.02 -44.91 -15.02
CA ASN A 298 28.18 -44.09 -14.68
C ASN A 298 28.31 -42.84 -15.60
N SER A 299 27.98 -43.01 -16.89
CA SER A 299 27.96 -41.87 -17.81
C SER A 299 26.91 -40.84 -17.41
N LYS A 300 25.68 -41.30 -17.04
CA LYS A 300 24.59 -40.41 -16.62
C LYS A 300 24.92 -39.72 -15.30
N VAL A 301 25.56 -40.41 -14.34
CA VAL A 301 26.07 -39.79 -13.10
C VAL A 301 27.03 -38.62 -13.40
N LYS A 302 27.95 -38.79 -14.36
CA LYS A 302 28.88 -37.71 -14.75
C LYS A 302 28.15 -36.52 -15.36
N GLU A 303 27.14 -36.80 -16.22
CA GLU A 303 26.31 -35.78 -16.86
C GLU A 303 25.54 -34.98 -15.83
N VAL A 304 24.84 -35.65 -14.89
CA VAL A 304 24.10 -34.99 -13.82
C VAL A 304 25.02 -34.18 -12.91
N ASN A 305 26.17 -34.71 -12.52
CA ASN A 305 27.14 -33.96 -11.70
C ASN A 305 27.62 -32.68 -12.37
N LYS A 306 27.79 -32.67 -13.70
CA LYS A 306 28.09 -31.48 -14.48
C LYS A 306 26.90 -30.53 -14.47
N GLY A 307 25.69 -31.07 -14.70
CA GLY A 307 24.42 -30.31 -14.68
C GLY A 307 24.19 -29.62 -13.34
N VAL A 308 24.38 -30.29 -12.20
CA VAL A 308 24.27 -29.71 -10.86
C VAL A 308 25.17 -28.47 -10.70
N LYS A 309 26.41 -28.56 -11.16
CA LYS A 309 27.35 -27.42 -11.06
C LYS A 309 26.87 -26.23 -11.90
N ASN A 310 26.41 -26.50 -13.14
CA ASN A 310 25.88 -25.44 -14.01
C ASN A 310 24.60 -24.82 -13.43
N TYR A 311 23.62 -25.64 -13.04
CA TYR A 311 22.40 -25.23 -12.39
C TYR A 311 22.65 -24.31 -11.17
N ASN A 312 23.53 -24.72 -10.25
CA ASN A 312 23.88 -23.93 -9.08
C ASN A 312 24.54 -22.60 -9.47
N SER A 313 25.40 -22.58 -10.48
CA SER A 313 26.05 -21.36 -10.97
C SER A 313 25.04 -20.38 -11.56
N ILE A 314 24.13 -20.87 -12.41
CA ILE A 314 23.05 -20.07 -13.00
C ILE A 314 22.13 -19.51 -11.92
N ASN A 315 21.62 -20.37 -11.03
CA ASN A 315 20.74 -19.96 -9.94
C ASN A 315 21.35 -18.87 -9.05
N ASN A 316 22.63 -19.05 -8.66
CA ASN A 316 23.32 -18.06 -7.84
C ASN A 316 23.46 -16.72 -8.57
N LYS A 317 23.81 -16.74 -9.85
CA LYS A 317 23.92 -15.53 -10.70
C LYS A 317 22.57 -14.81 -10.81
N LEU A 318 21.50 -15.54 -11.17
CA LEU A 318 20.16 -14.97 -11.34
C LEU A 318 19.61 -14.43 -10.02
N ASN A 319 19.69 -15.19 -8.92
CA ASN A 319 19.22 -14.76 -7.61
C ASN A 319 19.96 -13.51 -7.10
N SER A 320 21.27 -13.42 -7.33
CA SER A 320 22.05 -12.23 -6.99
C SER A 320 21.63 -11.00 -7.80
N LYS A 321 21.43 -11.14 -9.13
CA LYS A 321 20.99 -10.05 -10.02
C LYS A 321 19.58 -9.60 -9.67
N ARG A 322 18.65 -10.55 -9.47
CA ARG A 322 17.25 -10.32 -9.05
C ARG A 322 17.18 -9.56 -7.73
N SER A 323 17.84 -10.06 -6.69
CA SER A 323 17.87 -9.41 -5.38
C SER A 323 18.39 -7.97 -5.44
N LYS A 324 19.45 -7.73 -6.22
CA LYS A 324 20.00 -6.38 -6.42
C LYS A 324 19.00 -5.45 -7.12
N LEU A 325 18.30 -5.93 -8.15
CA LEU A 325 17.33 -5.14 -8.90
C LEU A 325 16.09 -4.83 -8.07
N ILE A 326 15.53 -5.81 -7.34
CA ILE A 326 14.38 -5.60 -6.44
C ILE A 326 14.75 -4.64 -5.31
N THR A 327 15.92 -4.80 -4.70
CA THR A 327 16.41 -3.83 -3.69
C THR A 327 16.55 -2.44 -4.28
N GLY A 328 17.11 -2.34 -5.49
CA GLY A 328 17.23 -1.08 -6.22
C GLY A 328 15.90 -0.42 -6.51
N LEU A 329 14.86 -1.20 -6.86
CA LEU A 329 13.49 -0.72 -7.07
C LEU A 329 12.88 -0.18 -5.76
N ASN A 330 13.00 -0.93 -4.66
CA ASN A 330 12.49 -0.51 -3.35
C ASN A 330 13.16 0.78 -2.87
N ASP A 331 14.46 0.91 -3.11
CA ASP A 331 15.22 2.12 -2.79
C ASP A 331 14.81 3.31 -3.70
N ALA A 332 14.58 3.07 -4.98
CA ALA A 332 14.09 4.09 -5.91
C ALA A 332 12.70 4.58 -5.53
N ASN A 333 11.78 3.67 -5.19
CA ASN A 333 10.45 3.98 -4.68
C ASN A 333 10.53 4.87 -3.44
N SER A 334 11.35 4.50 -2.47
CA SER A 334 11.54 5.26 -1.22
C SER A 334 12.14 6.64 -1.49
N ARG A 335 13.15 6.72 -2.38
CA ARG A 335 13.77 8.01 -2.75
C ARG A 335 12.82 8.92 -3.53
N PHE A 336 12.03 8.36 -4.45
CA PHE A 336 11.05 9.12 -5.21
C PHE A 336 10.02 9.78 -4.28
N LEU A 337 9.40 9.01 -3.39
CA LEU A 337 8.46 9.55 -2.40
C LEU A 337 9.13 10.59 -1.49
N ALA A 338 10.33 10.30 -0.99
CA ALA A 338 11.07 11.22 -0.11
C ALA A 338 11.48 12.52 -0.78
N LYS A 339 11.73 12.50 -2.10
CA LYS A 339 12.14 13.68 -2.91
C LYS A 339 10.94 14.58 -3.23
N HIS A 340 9.82 13.99 -3.58
CA HIS A 340 8.69 14.73 -4.15
C HIS A 340 7.58 15.06 -3.14
N ILE A 341 7.48 14.34 -2.02
CA ILE A 341 6.55 14.67 -0.93
C ILE A 341 7.27 15.55 0.10
N PRO A 342 6.73 16.74 0.40
CA PRO A 342 7.35 17.66 1.37
C PRO A 342 7.48 17.03 2.77
N LYS A 343 8.56 17.34 3.48
CA LYS A 343 8.77 16.90 4.87
C LYS A 343 8.29 17.91 5.91
N GLU A 344 8.34 19.20 5.57
CA GLU A 344 7.95 20.31 6.44
C GLU A 344 6.75 21.08 5.88
#